data_4da44c1b7527a81704990eb7634921c3
#
_entry.id   4da44c1b7527a81704990eb7634921c3
#
_cell.length_a   1.000
_cell.length_b   1.000
_cell.length_c   1.000
_cell.angle_alpha   90.00
_cell.angle_beta   90.00
_cell.angle_gamma   90.00
#
_symmetry.space_group_name_H-M   'P 1'
#
loop_
_entity.id
_entity.type
_entity.pdbx_description
1 polymer ?
#
loop_
_entity_poly.entity_id
_entity_poly.type
_entity_poly.pdbx_seq_one_letter_code
_entity_poly.pdbx_strand_id
1 'polypeptide(L)'
;LQTFWKMHPDFDAILERIAQEVPEAWFVFVEPTPPEHAQVFLSRLRRTAPAASERLVMLSGLKRSEYTVLAGCLDVLLDTLHFGSGISFYESIWTGTPMVTVEGPFLRSRYPAAGYRLMGLENPPVVKDPEEMAALTVSLLRDPARRESLRQRIREAASRHLYDRRDVVQSFEAFAEEAIARSRLTSPPWA
;
A
#
# COMPACT_ATOMS: atom_id res chain seq x y z
N LEU A 1 -6.69 -3.07 0.59
CA LEU A 1 -6.98 -2.35 1.84
C LEU A 1 -6.79 -0.84 1.69
N GLN A 2 -7.50 -0.23 0.76
CA GLN A 2 -7.45 1.20 0.44
C GLN A 2 -8.84 1.83 0.49
N THR A 3 -8.89 3.13 0.64
CA THR A 3 -10.16 3.88 0.59
C THR A 3 -10.71 3.94 -0.84
N PHE A 4 -12.03 3.86 -0.99
CA PHE A 4 -12.68 3.74 -2.31
C PHE A 4 -12.47 4.93 -3.24
N TRP A 5 -12.29 6.15 -2.72
CA TRP A 5 -11.98 7.31 -3.54
C TRP A 5 -10.59 7.26 -4.21
N LYS A 6 -9.71 6.32 -3.80
CA LYS A 6 -8.45 6.04 -4.48
C LYS A 6 -8.59 5.02 -5.62
N MET A 7 -9.72 4.31 -5.70
CA MET A 7 -9.98 3.28 -6.69
C MET A 7 -10.32 3.89 -8.05
N HIS A 8 -9.28 4.38 -8.76
CA HIS A 8 -9.44 4.91 -10.11
C HIS A 8 -9.87 3.80 -11.09
N PRO A 9 -10.63 4.12 -12.17
CA PRO A 9 -11.03 3.15 -13.20
C PRO A 9 -9.88 2.35 -13.83
N ASP A 10 -8.68 2.93 -13.95
CA ASP A 10 -7.49 2.22 -14.46
C ASP A 10 -7.14 0.99 -13.64
N PHE A 11 -7.55 0.93 -12.37
CA PHE A 11 -7.32 -0.19 -11.49
C PHE A 11 -8.22 -1.40 -11.80
N ASP A 12 -9.35 -1.18 -12.46
CA ASP A 12 -10.34 -2.21 -12.75
C ASP A 12 -9.76 -3.29 -13.68
N ALA A 13 -8.95 -2.90 -14.68
CA ALA A 13 -8.30 -3.82 -15.59
C ALA A 13 -7.30 -4.76 -14.90
N ILE A 14 -6.62 -4.28 -13.85
CA ILE A 14 -5.71 -5.10 -13.04
C ILE A 14 -6.49 -6.19 -12.32
N LEU A 15 -7.59 -5.80 -11.65
CA LEU A 15 -8.44 -6.75 -10.92
C LEU A 15 -9.04 -7.79 -11.87
N GLU A 16 -9.53 -7.36 -13.02
CA GLU A 16 -10.12 -8.25 -14.04
C GLU A 16 -9.10 -9.27 -14.54
N ARG A 17 -7.90 -8.82 -14.90
CA ARG A 17 -6.83 -9.72 -15.34
C ARG A 17 -6.45 -10.74 -14.26
N ILE A 18 -6.28 -10.31 -13.02
CA ILE A 18 -5.98 -11.22 -11.91
C ILE A 18 -7.10 -12.25 -11.73
N ALA A 19 -8.39 -11.83 -11.78
CA ALA A 19 -9.53 -12.73 -11.66
C ALA A 19 -9.61 -13.75 -12.77
N GLN A 20 -9.26 -13.37 -13.99
CA GLN A 20 -9.23 -14.28 -15.16
C GLN A 20 -8.08 -15.28 -15.10
N GLU A 21 -6.90 -14.83 -14.70
CA GLU A 21 -5.71 -15.66 -14.64
C GLU A 21 -5.63 -16.54 -13.37
N VAL A 22 -6.26 -16.12 -12.27
CA VAL A 22 -6.31 -16.85 -10.98
C VAL A 22 -7.77 -16.97 -10.54
N PRO A 23 -8.53 -17.92 -11.07
CA PRO A 23 -9.97 -18.05 -10.82
C PRO A 23 -10.35 -18.29 -9.35
N GLU A 24 -9.45 -18.78 -8.54
CA GLU A 24 -9.60 -18.97 -7.09
C GLU A 24 -9.32 -17.72 -6.24
N ALA A 25 -8.81 -16.64 -6.84
CA ALA A 25 -8.52 -15.41 -6.10
C ALA A 25 -9.79 -14.68 -5.67
N TRP A 26 -9.76 -14.18 -4.43
CA TRP A 26 -10.78 -13.31 -3.86
C TRP A 26 -10.20 -11.92 -3.58
N PHE A 27 -10.98 -10.89 -3.82
CA PHE A 27 -10.60 -9.50 -3.58
C PHE A 27 -11.28 -8.99 -2.32
N VAL A 28 -10.47 -8.66 -1.32
CA VAL A 28 -10.97 -8.20 -0.02
C VAL A 28 -10.88 -6.68 0.06
N PHE A 29 -12.01 -6.05 0.33
CA PHE A 29 -12.14 -4.62 0.54
C PHE A 29 -12.70 -4.32 1.92
N VAL A 30 -12.31 -3.18 2.48
CA VAL A 30 -12.93 -2.64 3.69
C VAL A 30 -13.99 -1.64 3.26
N GLU A 31 -15.21 -1.82 3.76
CA GLU A 31 -16.33 -0.98 3.41
C GLU A 31 -16.07 0.50 3.76
N PRO A 32 -16.35 1.43 2.86
CA PRO A 32 -16.15 2.86 3.12
C PRO A 32 -17.26 3.41 4.02
N THR A 33 -16.94 4.52 4.65
CA THR A 33 -17.94 5.35 5.32
C THR A 33 -17.96 6.70 4.61
N PRO A 34 -19.05 7.08 3.97
CA PRO A 34 -20.37 6.44 3.90
C PRO A 34 -20.43 5.26 2.90
N PRO A 35 -21.35 4.29 3.10
CA PRO A 35 -21.42 3.04 2.31
C PRO A 35 -21.82 3.24 0.83
N GLU A 36 -22.41 4.38 0.48
CA GLU A 36 -22.81 4.70 -0.90
C GLU A 36 -21.61 4.68 -1.87
N HIS A 37 -20.42 4.99 -1.40
CA HIS A 37 -19.20 4.92 -2.21
C HIS A 37 -18.90 3.49 -2.66
N ALA A 38 -19.22 2.48 -1.84
CA ALA A 38 -19.09 1.08 -2.24
C ALA A 38 -20.03 0.74 -3.40
N GLN A 39 -21.27 1.24 -3.38
CA GLN A 39 -22.25 0.97 -4.43
C GLN A 39 -21.81 1.53 -5.78
N VAL A 40 -21.25 2.75 -5.80
CA VAL A 40 -20.70 3.37 -7.01
C VAL A 40 -19.56 2.53 -7.57
N PHE A 41 -18.63 2.13 -6.72
CA PHE A 41 -17.50 1.27 -7.09
C PHE A 41 -17.96 -0.08 -7.64
N LEU A 42 -18.84 -0.77 -6.92
CA LEU A 42 -19.37 -2.08 -7.33
C LEU A 42 -20.15 -2.00 -8.65
N SER A 43 -20.95 -0.95 -8.84
CA SER A 43 -21.70 -0.73 -10.09
C SER A 43 -20.76 -0.51 -11.29
N ARG A 44 -19.64 0.17 -11.07
CA ARG A 44 -18.60 0.33 -12.09
C ARG A 44 -17.91 -1.01 -12.37
N LEU A 45 -17.47 -1.69 -11.34
CA LEU A 45 -16.69 -2.92 -11.46
C LEU A 45 -17.46 -4.03 -12.20
N ARG A 46 -18.78 -4.15 -11.97
CA ARG A 46 -19.63 -5.09 -12.72
C ARG A 46 -19.61 -4.87 -14.23
N ARG A 47 -19.34 -3.64 -14.68
CA ARG A 47 -19.26 -3.32 -16.12
C ARG A 47 -17.84 -3.45 -16.67
N THR A 48 -16.83 -3.06 -15.88
CA THR A 48 -15.44 -2.91 -16.33
C THR A 48 -14.55 -4.09 -15.95
N ALA A 49 -14.94 -4.84 -14.92
CA ALA A 49 -14.20 -5.99 -14.40
C ALA A 49 -15.17 -7.07 -13.87
N PRO A 50 -15.99 -7.71 -14.77
CA PRO A 50 -17.04 -8.63 -14.35
C PRO A 50 -16.51 -9.84 -13.59
N ALA A 51 -15.41 -10.48 -14.02
CA ALA A 51 -14.84 -11.62 -13.32
C ALA A 51 -14.35 -11.28 -11.91
N ALA A 52 -13.73 -10.11 -11.73
CA ALA A 52 -13.35 -9.63 -10.41
C ALA A 52 -14.57 -9.30 -9.54
N SER A 53 -15.63 -8.73 -10.14
CA SER A 53 -16.82 -8.31 -9.40
C SER A 53 -17.59 -9.46 -8.74
N GLU A 54 -17.47 -10.68 -9.25
CA GLU A 54 -18.08 -11.89 -8.69
C GLU A 54 -17.32 -12.46 -7.48
N ARG A 55 -16.12 -11.97 -7.22
CA ARG A 55 -15.22 -12.51 -6.18
C ARG A 55 -14.78 -11.43 -5.18
N LEU A 56 -15.73 -10.60 -4.78
CA LEU A 56 -15.50 -9.53 -3.82
C LEU A 56 -15.96 -9.94 -2.43
N VAL A 57 -15.11 -9.66 -1.44
CA VAL A 57 -15.44 -9.71 -0.02
C VAL A 57 -15.39 -8.30 0.54
N MET A 58 -16.50 -7.83 1.06
CA MET A 58 -16.60 -6.53 1.72
C MET A 58 -16.66 -6.75 3.23
N LEU A 59 -15.68 -6.19 3.94
CA LEU A 59 -15.60 -6.26 5.40
C LEU A 59 -15.93 -4.88 5.98
N SER A 60 -16.92 -4.81 6.85
CA SER A 60 -17.36 -3.58 7.51
C SER A 60 -16.83 -3.47 8.95
N GLY A 61 -16.70 -2.24 9.43
CA GLY A 61 -16.49 -1.94 10.85
C GLY A 61 -15.14 -2.33 11.43
N LEU A 62 -14.09 -2.45 10.64
CA LEU A 62 -12.75 -2.83 11.12
C LEU A 62 -12.11 -1.75 11.98
N LYS A 63 -11.65 -2.13 13.16
CA LYS A 63 -10.75 -1.35 13.99
C LYS A 63 -9.33 -1.38 13.40
N ARG A 64 -8.48 -0.43 13.79
CA ARG A 64 -7.10 -0.35 13.30
C ARG A 64 -6.29 -1.64 13.55
N SER A 65 -6.46 -2.26 14.72
CA SER A 65 -5.80 -3.54 15.05
C SER A 65 -6.28 -4.69 14.16
N GLU A 66 -7.57 -4.73 13.85
CA GLU A 66 -8.16 -5.74 12.97
C GLU A 66 -7.70 -5.57 11.52
N TYR A 67 -7.51 -4.32 11.08
CA TYR A 67 -6.92 -4.01 9.78
C TYR A 67 -5.50 -4.59 9.63
N THR A 68 -4.66 -4.48 10.65
CA THR A 68 -3.31 -5.04 10.63
C THR A 68 -3.35 -6.58 10.60
N VAL A 69 -4.24 -7.19 11.39
CA VAL A 69 -4.45 -8.65 11.35
C VAL A 69 -4.92 -9.09 9.96
N LEU A 70 -5.91 -8.41 9.39
CA LEU A 70 -6.39 -8.69 8.04
C LEU A 70 -5.27 -8.62 7.02
N ALA A 71 -4.43 -7.57 7.07
CA ALA A 71 -3.28 -7.44 6.17
C ALA A 71 -2.35 -8.66 6.24
N GLY A 72 -2.16 -9.23 7.43
CA GLY A 72 -1.38 -10.45 7.64
C GLY A 72 -2.02 -11.73 7.11
N CYS A 73 -3.35 -11.76 6.99
CA CYS A 73 -4.10 -12.90 6.46
C CYS A 73 -4.14 -12.94 4.93
N LEU A 74 -3.81 -11.84 4.26
CA LEU A 74 -3.86 -11.74 2.80
C LEU A 74 -2.57 -12.28 2.16
N ASP A 75 -2.71 -12.83 0.97
CA ASP A 75 -1.59 -13.33 0.18
C ASP A 75 -0.75 -12.19 -0.41
N VAL A 76 -1.42 -11.21 -1.01
CA VAL A 76 -0.83 -10.05 -1.66
C VAL A 76 -1.69 -8.82 -1.40
N LEU A 77 -1.05 -7.69 -1.19
CA LEU A 77 -1.70 -6.38 -1.15
C LEU A 77 -1.48 -5.66 -2.48
N LEU A 78 -2.52 -5.05 -3.00
CA LEU A 78 -2.45 -4.21 -4.19
C LEU A 78 -2.49 -2.73 -3.77
N ASP A 79 -1.49 -1.99 -4.17
CA ASP A 79 -1.49 -0.54 -3.99
C ASP A 79 -2.29 0.15 -5.11
N THR A 80 -2.93 1.26 -4.81
CA THR A 80 -3.70 2.02 -5.79
C THR A 80 -2.80 2.89 -6.65
N LEU A 81 -3.11 3.03 -7.96
CA LEU A 81 -2.21 3.60 -8.96
C LEU A 81 -1.84 5.08 -8.74
N HIS A 82 -2.83 5.97 -8.72
CA HIS A 82 -2.60 7.42 -8.78
C HIS A 82 -2.44 8.06 -7.40
N PHE A 83 -2.89 7.38 -6.37
CA PHE A 83 -2.77 7.78 -4.98
C PHE A 83 -2.54 6.54 -4.12
N GLY A 84 -1.28 6.19 -3.91
CA GLY A 84 -0.87 4.98 -3.20
C GLY A 84 -1.08 5.02 -1.69
N SER A 85 -0.64 3.97 -1.06
CA SER A 85 -0.64 3.78 0.39
C SER A 85 0.36 4.74 1.04
N GLY A 86 -0.09 5.49 2.03
CA GLY A 86 0.76 6.27 2.93
C GLY A 86 1.02 5.50 4.22
N ILE A 87 0.42 5.94 5.34
CA ILE A 87 0.53 5.28 6.65
C ILE A 87 0.12 3.80 6.56
N SER A 88 -0.92 3.48 5.78
CA SER A 88 -1.39 2.11 5.60
C SER A 88 -0.34 1.16 5.00
N PHE A 89 0.65 1.67 4.24
CA PHE A 89 1.80 0.86 3.83
C PHE A 89 2.58 0.38 5.05
N TYR A 90 2.99 1.29 5.93
CA TYR A 90 3.77 0.96 7.12
C TYR A 90 3.03 0.02 8.07
N GLU A 91 1.71 0.20 8.23
CA GLU A 91 0.86 -0.66 9.05
C GLU A 91 0.72 -2.07 8.46
N SER A 92 0.63 -2.19 7.14
CA SER A 92 0.44 -3.48 6.47
C SER A 92 1.76 -4.25 6.31
N ILE A 93 2.85 -3.55 6.01
CA ILE A 93 4.15 -4.18 5.71
C ILE A 93 4.79 -4.81 6.96
N TRP A 94 4.37 -4.41 8.15
CA TRP A 94 4.73 -5.05 9.41
C TRP A 94 4.47 -6.56 9.42
N THR A 95 3.39 -6.99 8.77
CA THR A 95 3.01 -8.41 8.66
C THR A 95 3.88 -9.18 7.66
N GLY A 96 4.65 -8.48 6.86
CA GLY A 96 5.45 -9.03 5.78
C GLY A 96 4.68 -9.27 4.48
N THR A 97 3.36 -9.05 4.45
CA THR A 97 2.54 -9.29 3.26
C THR A 97 3.02 -8.41 2.10
N PRO A 98 3.39 -9.00 0.94
CA PRO A 98 3.87 -8.24 -0.19
C PRO A 98 2.82 -7.25 -0.70
N MET A 99 3.20 -5.98 -0.80
CA MET A 99 2.37 -4.96 -1.44
C MET A 99 2.94 -4.64 -2.82
N VAL A 100 2.25 -5.06 -3.87
CA VAL A 100 2.64 -4.72 -5.25
C VAL A 100 2.23 -3.28 -5.53
N THR A 101 3.17 -2.45 -5.98
CA THR A 101 2.96 -1.02 -6.23
C THR A 101 3.57 -0.57 -7.55
N VAL A 102 2.92 0.38 -8.20
CA VAL A 102 3.46 1.11 -9.36
C VAL A 102 4.00 2.45 -8.89
N GLU A 103 5.28 2.72 -9.17
CA GLU A 103 5.87 4.01 -8.83
C GLU A 103 5.44 5.09 -9.83
N GLY A 104 4.52 5.95 -9.43
CA GLY A 104 4.02 7.05 -10.26
C GLY A 104 4.88 8.32 -10.20
N PRO A 105 4.51 9.36 -10.98
CA PRO A 105 5.30 10.59 -11.10
C PRO A 105 5.18 11.53 -9.87
N PHE A 106 4.13 11.36 -9.05
CA PHE A 106 3.86 12.25 -7.92
C PHE A 106 4.19 11.59 -6.58
N LEU A 107 4.56 12.40 -5.58
CA LEU A 107 4.89 11.93 -4.23
C LEU A 107 3.82 10.98 -3.66
N ARG A 108 2.53 11.30 -3.85
CA ARG A 108 1.40 10.49 -3.34
C ARG A 108 1.34 9.06 -3.87
N SER A 109 2.04 8.75 -4.98
CA SER A 109 2.13 7.41 -5.57
C SER A 109 3.49 6.75 -5.38
N ARG A 110 4.36 7.31 -4.52
CA ARG A 110 5.75 6.85 -4.32
C ARG A 110 6.03 6.31 -2.93
N TYR A 111 5.11 6.45 -1.98
CA TYR A 111 5.36 6.06 -0.58
C TYR A 111 5.75 4.58 -0.43
N PRO A 112 5.04 3.59 -1.03
CA PRO A 112 5.43 2.20 -0.89
C PRO A 112 6.79 1.90 -1.55
N ALA A 113 7.03 2.44 -2.74
CA ALA A 113 8.32 2.29 -3.43
C ALA A 113 9.48 2.88 -2.61
N ALA A 114 9.28 4.06 -2.00
CA ALA A 114 10.25 4.68 -1.11
C ALA A 114 10.47 3.83 0.16
N GLY A 115 9.40 3.29 0.75
CA GLY A 115 9.49 2.39 1.90
C GLY A 115 10.31 1.14 1.59
N TYR A 116 10.10 0.50 0.45
CA TYR A 116 10.91 -0.63 0.01
C TYR A 116 12.39 -0.26 -0.21
N ARG A 117 12.67 0.91 -0.76
CA ARG A 117 14.05 1.41 -0.88
C ARG A 117 14.71 1.65 0.47
N LEU A 118 13.98 2.23 1.43
CA LEU A 118 14.47 2.44 2.80
C LEU A 118 14.80 1.10 3.50
N MET A 119 14.05 0.06 3.20
CA MET A 119 14.32 -1.28 3.72
C MET A 119 15.55 -1.94 3.08
N GLY A 120 16.06 -1.42 1.97
CA GLY A 120 17.13 -2.07 1.21
C GLY A 120 16.72 -3.44 0.64
N LEU A 121 15.43 -3.65 0.39
CA LEU A 121 14.93 -4.93 -0.10
C LEU A 121 15.36 -5.18 -1.54
N GLU A 122 16.09 -6.27 -1.76
CA GLU A 122 16.44 -6.70 -3.11
C GLU A 122 15.20 -7.17 -3.87
N ASN A 123 15.05 -6.73 -5.12
CA ASN A 123 13.91 -7.06 -5.99
C ASN A 123 12.56 -6.86 -5.28
N PRO A 124 12.27 -5.63 -4.83
CA PRO A 124 11.00 -5.32 -4.17
C PRO A 124 9.84 -5.48 -5.15
N PRO A 125 8.61 -5.68 -4.67
CA PRO A 125 7.43 -5.76 -5.53
C PRO A 125 6.98 -4.37 -6.03
N VAL A 126 7.92 -3.64 -6.62
CA VAL A 126 7.74 -2.33 -7.27
C VAL A 126 7.86 -2.52 -8.77
N VAL A 127 6.84 -2.14 -9.50
CA VAL A 127 6.71 -2.34 -10.94
C VAL A 127 6.55 -1.01 -11.68
N LYS A 128 6.66 -1.03 -13.00
CA LYS A 128 6.68 0.18 -13.83
C LYS A 128 5.28 0.65 -14.24
N ASP A 129 4.37 -0.31 -14.42
CA ASP A 129 3.07 -0.05 -14.99
C ASP A 129 1.99 -1.01 -14.46
N PRO A 130 0.71 -0.75 -14.75
CA PRO A 130 -0.40 -1.59 -14.33
C PRO A 130 -0.36 -3.02 -14.88
N GLU A 131 0.24 -3.21 -16.05
CA GLU A 131 0.35 -4.53 -16.69
C GLU A 131 1.32 -5.42 -15.94
N GLU A 132 2.49 -4.87 -15.59
CA GLU A 132 3.47 -5.54 -14.73
C GLU A 132 2.90 -5.80 -13.32
N MET A 133 2.04 -4.91 -12.80
CA MET A 133 1.38 -5.09 -11.51
C MET A 133 0.48 -6.33 -11.50
N ALA A 134 -0.36 -6.48 -12.51
CA ALA A 134 -1.20 -7.67 -12.63
C ALA A 134 -0.34 -8.93 -12.80
N ALA A 135 0.65 -8.90 -13.69
CA ALA A 135 1.53 -10.04 -13.96
C ALA A 135 2.31 -10.50 -12.71
N LEU A 136 2.91 -9.56 -11.97
CA LEU A 136 3.62 -9.88 -10.73
C LEU A 136 2.68 -10.45 -9.67
N THR A 137 1.49 -9.88 -9.53
CA THR A 137 0.47 -10.36 -8.58
C THR A 137 0.07 -11.80 -8.91
N VAL A 138 -0.26 -12.09 -10.17
CA VAL A 138 -0.57 -13.45 -10.63
C VAL A 138 0.58 -14.42 -10.34
N SER A 139 1.82 -14.01 -10.62
CA SER A 139 3.00 -14.83 -10.34
C SER A 139 3.15 -15.15 -8.84
N LEU A 140 2.91 -14.17 -7.96
CA LEU A 140 2.98 -14.37 -6.51
C LEU A 140 1.83 -15.24 -5.99
N LEU A 141 0.64 -15.14 -6.59
CA LEU A 141 -0.51 -15.98 -6.20
C LEU A 141 -0.30 -17.43 -6.62
N ARG A 142 0.30 -17.68 -7.79
CA ARG A 142 0.58 -19.02 -8.31
C ARG A 142 1.79 -19.72 -7.69
N ASP A 143 2.68 -18.96 -7.04
CA ASP A 143 3.89 -19.48 -6.40
C ASP A 143 3.91 -19.17 -4.90
N PRO A 144 3.28 -20.01 -4.06
CA PRO A 144 3.26 -19.84 -2.60
C PRO A 144 4.66 -19.82 -1.96
N ALA A 145 5.59 -20.59 -2.49
CA ALA A 145 6.95 -20.66 -1.94
C ALA A 145 7.71 -19.35 -2.17
N ARG A 146 7.62 -18.79 -3.38
CA ARG A 146 8.17 -17.47 -3.70
C ARG A 146 7.52 -16.38 -2.87
N ARG A 147 6.20 -16.42 -2.72
CA ARG A 147 5.42 -15.47 -1.92
C ARG A 147 5.86 -15.50 -0.46
N GLU A 148 5.97 -16.67 0.14
CA GLU A 148 6.40 -16.81 1.53
C GLU A 148 7.85 -16.36 1.75
N SER A 149 8.75 -16.70 0.84
CA SER A 149 10.13 -16.21 0.87
C SER A 149 10.18 -14.67 0.81
N LEU A 150 9.37 -14.06 -0.06
CA LEU A 150 9.26 -12.59 -0.13
C LEU A 150 8.67 -12.00 1.14
N ARG A 151 7.64 -12.61 1.71
CA ARG A 151 7.03 -12.23 2.98
C ARG A 151 8.06 -12.19 4.13
N GLN A 152 8.87 -13.23 4.24
CA GLN A 152 9.91 -13.29 5.27
C GLN A 152 10.95 -12.19 5.08
N ARG A 153 11.46 -11.99 3.87
CA ARG A 153 12.43 -10.93 3.56
C ARG A 153 11.88 -9.53 3.86
N ILE A 154 10.63 -9.27 3.51
CA ILE A 154 9.95 -8.01 3.82
C ILE A 154 9.89 -7.80 5.33
N ARG A 155 9.45 -8.80 6.10
CA ARG A 155 9.32 -8.72 7.56
C ARG A 155 10.66 -8.42 8.22
N GLU A 156 11.71 -9.11 7.83
CA GLU A 156 13.06 -8.90 8.35
C GLU A 156 13.60 -7.52 8.01
N ALA A 157 13.47 -7.09 6.76
CA ALA A 157 13.95 -5.80 6.30
C ALA A 157 13.17 -4.64 6.96
N ALA A 158 11.85 -4.75 7.05
CA ALA A 158 11.01 -3.76 7.71
C ALA A 158 11.35 -3.61 9.19
N SER A 159 11.52 -4.72 9.90
CA SER A 159 11.91 -4.71 11.32
C SER A 159 13.25 -4.02 11.55
N ARG A 160 14.21 -4.19 10.64
CA ARG A 160 15.55 -3.62 10.79
C ARG A 160 15.64 -2.15 10.40
N HIS A 161 14.90 -1.72 9.39
CA HIS A 161 15.17 -0.46 8.71
C HIS A 161 14.00 0.51 8.63
N LEU A 162 12.79 0.09 8.96
CA LEU A 162 11.60 0.92 8.76
C LEU A 162 11.00 1.47 10.05
N TYR A 163 11.15 0.73 11.15
CA TYR A 163 10.58 1.07 12.45
C TYR A 163 11.66 1.48 13.45
N ASP A 164 11.25 2.17 14.52
CA ASP A 164 12.12 2.63 15.61
C ASP A 164 13.36 3.43 15.15
N ARG A 165 13.17 4.27 14.13
CA ARG A 165 14.19 5.10 13.50
C ARG A 165 14.59 6.28 14.40
N ARG A 166 15.43 6.00 15.41
CA ARG A 166 15.97 7.01 16.34
C ARG A 166 16.80 8.08 15.64
N ASP A 167 17.50 7.70 14.56
CA ASP A 167 18.28 8.62 13.73
C ASP A 167 17.41 9.71 13.09
N VAL A 168 16.19 9.38 12.68
CA VAL A 168 15.22 10.36 12.14
C VAL A 168 14.76 11.31 13.23
N VAL A 169 14.46 10.80 14.44
CA VAL A 169 14.08 11.63 15.60
C VAL A 169 15.21 12.58 15.97
N GLN A 170 16.44 12.08 16.11
CA GLN A 170 17.62 12.89 16.42
C GLN A 170 17.89 13.97 15.36
N SER A 171 17.73 13.65 14.08
CA SER A 171 17.87 14.63 13.00
C SER A 171 16.82 15.73 13.08
N PHE A 172 15.59 15.39 13.46
CA PHE A 172 14.51 16.37 13.65
C PHE A 172 14.77 17.24 14.88
N GLU A 173 15.21 16.64 15.99
CA GLU A 173 15.57 17.38 17.23
C GLU A 173 16.70 18.37 16.94
N ALA A 174 17.77 17.94 16.29
CA ALA A 174 18.89 18.81 15.91
C ALA A 174 18.45 19.97 15.01
N PHE A 175 17.58 19.71 14.03
CA PHE A 175 16.99 20.75 13.18
C PHE A 175 16.18 21.75 14.01
N ALA A 176 15.35 21.27 14.93
CA ALA A 176 14.51 22.13 15.76
C ALA A 176 15.36 23.03 16.69
N GLU A 177 16.42 22.48 17.31
CA GLU A 177 17.35 23.24 18.13
C GLU A 177 18.07 24.33 17.31
N GLU A 178 18.55 24.00 16.12
CA GLU A 178 19.20 24.97 15.23
C GLU A 178 18.22 26.08 14.79
N ALA A 179 16.99 25.72 14.43
CA ALA A 179 15.97 26.69 14.05
C ALA A 179 15.64 27.66 15.20
N ILE A 180 15.52 27.16 16.42
CA ILE A 180 15.29 27.98 17.62
C ILE A 180 16.49 28.90 17.86
N ALA A 181 17.72 28.40 17.78
CA ALA A 181 18.92 29.20 17.97
C ALA A 181 19.00 30.34 16.93
N ARG A 182 18.70 30.05 15.65
CA ARG A 182 18.67 31.07 14.59
C ARG A 182 17.57 32.10 14.82
N SER A 183 16.36 31.70 15.25
CA SER A 183 15.24 32.63 15.48
C SER A 183 15.52 33.60 16.64
N ARG A 184 16.30 33.21 17.62
CA ARG A 184 16.73 34.08 18.73
C ARG A 184 17.75 35.14 18.31
N LEU A 185 18.49 34.91 17.24
CA LEU A 185 19.49 35.82 16.68
C LEU A 185 18.91 36.86 15.71
N THR A 186 17.71 36.57 15.18
CA THR A 186 16.99 37.47 14.27
C THR A 186 15.82 38.11 14.99
N SER A 187 15.84 39.43 15.19
CA SER A 187 14.65 40.16 15.66
C SER A 187 13.50 39.88 14.67
N PRO A 188 12.30 39.58 15.15
CA PRO A 188 11.17 39.34 14.26
C PRO A 188 10.91 40.57 13.40
N PRO A 189 10.60 40.41 12.10
CA PRO A 189 10.44 41.54 11.17
C PRO A 189 9.27 42.49 11.49
N TRP A 190 8.50 42.18 12.55
CA TRP A 190 7.38 42.99 13.05
C TRP A 190 7.65 43.58 14.46
N ALA A 191 8.86 43.50 14.99
CA ALA A 191 9.23 44.14 16.25
C ALA A 191 9.72 45.58 16.07
#